data_7d43f1cb40d8810872256b65c39130b2
#
_entry.id   7d43f1cb40d8810872256b65c39130b2
#
_cell.length_a   1.000
_cell.length_b   1.000
_cell.length_c   1.000
_cell.angle_alpha   90.00
_cell.angle_beta   90.00
_cell.angle_gamma   90.00
#
_symmetry.space_group_name_H-M   'P 1'
#
loop_
_entity.id
_entity.type
_entity.pdbx_description
1 polymer ?
#
loop_
_entity_poly.entity_id
_entity_poly.type
_entity_poly.pdbx_seq_one_letter_code
_entity_poly.pdbx_strand_id
1 'polypeptide(L)'
;MLPTSTRVIMLSKGAVDECDSMLAQGGICVLPEGSDYDAFFEDTMHAGHYENRRESVDIMIRSSRSVINDLLAMGVDFERKADGSLDFTREGAHSRPRIAFHADITGKEITIKLLQAVRKLDNVQILEHVAMTDILTGERDGVTVCVGVVAVSVDEDNSVRPADELANAAEGVHAGEPFKIHARRTLWATGGIGGVYDHSTNYPQLTGDACYIAQEHGIKMEHLDYVQIHPTGLFSPQPGRTFLISESCRGEGAILLNAAGERFTDELQPRDVVAAAIREQMKQDGTEHEWLSFAPVERDVVTGHFANIRARCLEDAQLRSGSQI
;
A
#
# COMPACT_ATOMS: atom_id res chain seq x y z
N MET A 1 -14.74 16.13 -2.22
CA MET A 1 -14.75 16.15 -0.73
C MET A 1 -16.19 16.06 -0.23
N LEU A 2 -16.42 15.40 0.93
CA LEU A 2 -17.75 15.39 1.55
C LEU A 2 -18.05 16.79 2.16
N PRO A 3 -19.33 17.21 2.18
CA PRO A 3 -19.71 18.45 2.86
C PRO A 3 -19.36 18.38 4.36
N THR A 4 -18.97 19.51 4.94
CA THR A 4 -18.66 19.61 6.40
C THR A 4 -19.85 19.31 7.30
N SER A 5 -21.09 19.36 6.77
CA SER A 5 -22.29 18.91 7.47
C SER A 5 -22.45 17.38 7.56
N THR A 6 -21.61 16.62 6.85
CA THR A 6 -21.64 15.16 6.90
C THR A 6 -20.76 14.68 8.04
N ARG A 7 -21.37 14.07 9.07
CA ARG A 7 -20.61 13.37 10.12
C ARG A 7 -19.96 12.11 9.54
N VAL A 8 -18.68 11.94 9.79
CA VAL A 8 -17.87 10.80 9.35
C VAL A 8 -17.31 10.08 10.56
N ILE A 9 -17.45 8.76 10.60
CA ILE A 9 -16.77 7.90 11.57
C ILE A 9 -15.81 7.03 10.77
N MET A 10 -14.52 7.12 11.08
CA MET A 10 -13.46 6.34 10.48
C MET A 10 -12.99 5.28 11.47
N LEU A 11 -13.04 4.02 11.08
CA LEU A 11 -12.56 2.89 11.89
C LEU A 11 -11.20 2.43 11.40
N SER A 12 -10.30 2.13 12.31
CA SER A 12 -9.03 1.47 12.04
C SER A 12 -8.85 0.28 12.97
N LYS A 13 -8.56 -0.90 12.42
CA LYS A 13 -8.35 -2.14 13.16
C LYS A 13 -7.08 -2.08 14.05
N GLY A 14 -6.03 -1.37 13.59
CA GLY A 14 -4.86 -1.00 14.38
C GLY A 14 -4.80 0.50 14.62
N ALA A 15 -3.62 1.04 14.91
CA ALA A 15 -3.38 2.47 14.86
C ALA A 15 -3.62 3.00 13.44
N VAL A 16 -4.11 4.23 13.31
CA VAL A 16 -4.53 4.77 12.00
C VAL A 16 -3.38 4.99 11.02
N ASP A 17 -2.16 5.06 11.51
CA ASP A 17 -0.93 5.14 10.72
C ASP A 17 -0.28 3.76 10.46
N GLU A 18 -0.78 2.70 11.07
CA GLU A 18 -0.40 1.31 10.75
C GLU A 18 -1.18 0.78 9.55
N CYS A 19 -0.94 1.34 8.39
CA CYS A 19 -1.57 0.93 7.15
C CYS A 19 -0.52 0.78 6.03
N ASP A 20 -0.81 -0.07 5.05
CA ASP A 20 0.13 -0.32 3.94
C ASP A 20 0.43 0.93 3.11
N SER A 21 -0.47 1.91 3.11
CA SER A 21 -0.21 3.21 2.48
C SER A 21 0.99 3.94 3.11
N MET A 22 1.21 3.79 4.43
CA MET A 22 2.40 4.32 5.11
C MET A 22 3.70 3.63 4.68
N LEU A 23 3.61 2.40 4.18
CA LEU A 23 4.76 1.57 3.80
C LEU A 23 5.15 1.72 2.33
N ALA A 24 4.30 2.34 1.51
CA ALA A 24 4.54 2.49 0.08
C ALA A 24 5.74 3.39 -0.18
N GLN A 25 6.78 2.83 -0.81
CA GLN A 25 8.07 3.48 -1.03
C GLN A 25 8.16 4.18 -2.38
N GLY A 26 7.54 3.59 -3.41
CA GLY A 26 7.57 4.12 -4.78
C GLY A 26 6.90 5.48 -4.91
N GLY A 27 6.09 5.65 -5.92
CA GLY A 27 5.39 6.91 -6.11
C GLY A 27 3.97 6.73 -6.65
N ILE A 28 3.41 7.81 -7.11
CA ILE A 28 2.08 7.84 -7.71
C ILE A 28 2.19 8.24 -9.18
N CYS A 29 1.62 7.40 -10.07
CA CYS A 29 1.60 7.66 -11.50
C CYS A 29 0.73 8.87 -11.82
N VAL A 30 1.25 9.75 -12.66
CA VAL A 30 0.51 10.92 -13.13
C VAL A 30 0.71 11.11 -14.63
N LEU A 31 -0.29 11.66 -15.30
CA LEU A 31 -0.17 12.09 -16.69
C LEU A 31 0.53 13.47 -16.70
N PRO A 32 1.86 13.55 -16.96
CA PRO A 32 2.58 14.83 -16.89
C PRO A 32 2.14 15.77 -18.00
N GLU A 33 1.98 15.22 -19.21
CA GLU A 33 1.55 15.94 -20.41
C GLU A 33 0.53 15.11 -21.19
N GLY A 34 -0.34 15.78 -21.96
CA GLY A 34 -1.39 15.11 -22.74
C GLY A 34 -0.84 14.15 -23.79
N SER A 35 0.40 14.38 -24.29
CA SER A 35 1.08 13.52 -25.25
C SER A 35 1.56 12.18 -24.69
N ASP A 36 1.54 11.98 -23.37
CA ASP A 36 1.93 10.72 -22.73
C ASP A 36 0.74 9.76 -22.50
N TYR A 37 -0.48 10.17 -22.81
CA TYR A 37 -1.68 9.37 -22.54
C TYR A 37 -1.63 7.96 -23.16
N ASP A 38 -1.32 7.88 -24.46
CA ASP A 38 -1.36 6.60 -25.18
C ASP A 38 -0.29 5.64 -24.65
N ALA A 39 0.92 6.13 -24.36
CA ALA A 39 1.99 5.34 -23.78
C ALA A 39 1.63 4.89 -22.34
N PHE A 40 1.05 5.77 -21.52
CA PHE A 40 0.63 5.41 -20.17
C PHE A 40 -0.49 4.37 -20.20
N PHE A 41 -1.46 4.53 -21.11
CA PHE A 41 -2.56 3.59 -21.28
C PHE A 41 -2.03 2.20 -21.69
N GLU A 42 -1.14 2.14 -22.68
CA GLU A 42 -0.58 0.89 -23.17
C GLU A 42 0.30 0.20 -22.11
N ASP A 43 1.18 0.94 -21.45
CA ASP A 43 1.99 0.41 -20.33
C ASP A 43 1.11 -0.23 -19.25
N THR A 44 0.01 0.44 -18.87
CA THR A 44 -0.93 -0.06 -17.85
C THR A 44 -1.66 -1.32 -18.34
N MET A 45 -2.12 -1.35 -19.58
CA MET A 45 -2.78 -2.51 -20.16
C MET A 45 -1.83 -3.70 -20.26
N HIS A 46 -0.60 -3.47 -20.72
CA HIS A 46 0.44 -4.49 -20.84
C HIS A 46 0.82 -5.07 -19.46
N ALA A 47 1.02 -4.21 -18.44
CA ALA A 47 1.35 -4.65 -17.08
C ALA A 47 0.26 -5.51 -16.45
N GLY A 48 -1.00 -5.31 -16.84
CA GLY A 48 -2.14 -6.13 -16.42
C GLY A 48 -2.51 -7.24 -17.41
N HIS A 49 -1.60 -7.64 -18.31
CA HIS A 49 -1.81 -8.68 -19.33
C HIS A 49 -3.10 -8.48 -20.17
N TYR A 50 -3.52 -7.21 -20.33
CA TYR A 50 -4.74 -6.79 -21.03
C TYR A 50 -6.06 -7.29 -20.40
N GLU A 51 -6.02 -7.76 -19.16
CA GLU A 51 -7.22 -8.12 -18.39
C GLU A 51 -7.89 -6.92 -17.72
N ASN A 52 -7.22 -5.76 -17.75
CA ASN A 52 -7.73 -4.51 -17.20
C ASN A 52 -9.04 -4.08 -17.85
N ARG A 53 -9.93 -3.49 -17.05
CA ARG A 53 -11.10 -2.77 -17.57
C ARG A 53 -10.63 -1.45 -18.17
N ARG A 54 -10.67 -1.34 -19.51
CA ARG A 54 -10.19 -0.17 -20.27
C ARG A 54 -10.77 1.16 -19.78
N GLU A 55 -12.06 1.17 -19.45
CA GLU A 55 -12.73 2.36 -18.90
C GLU A 55 -12.13 2.80 -17.56
N SER A 56 -11.84 1.85 -16.67
CA SER A 56 -11.20 2.15 -15.37
C SER A 56 -9.79 2.71 -15.54
N VAL A 57 -9.03 2.18 -16.49
CA VAL A 57 -7.70 2.70 -16.85
C VAL A 57 -7.79 4.12 -17.39
N ASP A 58 -8.74 4.40 -18.30
CA ASP A 58 -8.96 5.75 -18.85
C ASP A 58 -9.29 6.77 -17.74
N ILE A 59 -10.23 6.42 -16.83
CA ILE A 59 -10.61 7.27 -15.69
C ILE A 59 -9.39 7.53 -14.80
N MET A 60 -8.63 6.50 -14.45
CA MET A 60 -7.43 6.61 -13.61
C MET A 60 -6.42 7.59 -14.22
N ILE A 61 -6.07 7.41 -15.49
CA ILE A 61 -5.07 8.25 -16.17
C ILE A 61 -5.53 9.70 -16.26
N ARG A 62 -6.78 9.93 -16.70
CA ARG A 62 -7.30 11.30 -16.87
C ARG A 62 -7.46 12.06 -15.56
N SER A 63 -7.81 11.36 -14.48
CA SER A 63 -7.98 11.99 -13.16
C SER A 63 -6.65 12.19 -12.42
N SER A 64 -5.56 11.55 -12.82
CA SER A 64 -4.29 11.52 -12.10
C SER A 64 -3.73 12.92 -11.79
N ARG A 65 -3.79 13.84 -12.76
CA ARG A 65 -3.30 15.22 -12.56
C ARG A 65 -4.12 15.99 -11.52
N SER A 66 -5.44 15.84 -11.51
CA SER A 66 -6.29 16.50 -10.50
C SER A 66 -6.01 15.95 -9.11
N VAL A 67 -5.78 14.64 -8.99
CA VAL A 67 -5.41 13.99 -7.72
C VAL A 67 -4.08 14.54 -7.19
N ILE A 68 -3.06 14.68 -8.03
CA ILE A 68 -1.77 15.28 -7.63
C ILE A 68 -1.96 16.73 -7.17
N ASN A 69 -2.75 17.52 -7.88
CA ASN A 69 -3.03 18.89 -7.48
C ASN A 69 -3.75 18.97 -6.11
N ASP A 70 -4.69 18.06 -5.85
CA ASP A 70 -5.39 17.97 -4.58
C ASP A 70 -4.41 17.60 -3.45
N LEU A 71 -3.50 16.65 -3.68
CA LEU A 71 -2.46 16.26 -2.72
C LEU A 71 -1.50 17.41 -2.41
N LEU A 72 -1.04 18.13 -3.43
CA LEU A 72 -0.23 19.35 -3.27
C LEU A 72 -0.97 20.43 -2.45
N ALA A 73 -2.26 20.63 -2.70
CA ALA A 73 -3.08 21.56 -1.93
C ALA A 73 -3.25 21.14 -0.46
N MET A 74 -3.16 19.86 -0.16
CA MET A 74 -3.16 19.31 1.20
C MET A 74 -1.76 19.32 1.86
N GLY A 75 -0.74 19.83 1.14
CA GLY A 75 0.61 20.01 1.67
C GLY A 75 1.52 18.80 1.50
N VAL A 76 1.18 17.86 0.62
CA VAL A 76 2.09 16.75 0.24
C VAL A 76 3.27 17.35 -0.51
N ASP A 77 4.48 16.97 -0.12
CA ASP A 77 5.72 17.46 -0.68
C ASP A 77 6.31 16.40 -1.64
N PHE A 78 6.12 16.61 -2.94
CA PHE A 78 6.74 15.80 -3.99
C PHE A 78 8.05 16.44 -4.44
N GLU A 79 9.01 15.60 -4.88
CA GLU A 79 10.29 16.05 -5.41
C GLU A 79 10.11 17.01 -6.59
N ARG A 80 11.03 17.98 -6.67
CA ARG A 80 10.98 19.05 -7.67
C ARG A 80 12.33 19.24 -8.33
N LYS A 81 12.28 19.58 -9.60
CA LYS A 81 13.44 20.04 -10.38
C LYS A 81 13.89 21.42 -9.91
N ALA A 82 15.08 21.83 -10.34
CA ALA A 82 15.64 23.13 -10.02
C ALA A 82 14.78 24.33 -10.49
N ASP A 83 13.92 24.13 -11.49
CA ASP A 83 12.96 25.13 -11.99
C ASP A 83 11.64 25.17 -11.20
N GLY A 84 11.49 24.31 -10.16
CA GLY A 84 10.31 24.21 -9.32
C GLY A 84 9.19 23.32 -9.88
N SER A 85 9.30 22.78 -11.09
CA SER A 85 8.37 21.79 -11.63
C SER A 85 8.54 20.45 -10.89
N LEU A 86 7.48 19.61 -10.91
CA LEU A 86 7.56 18.26 -10.32
C LEU A 86 8.63 17.44 -11.05
N ASP A 87 9.40 16.71 -10.28
CA ASP A 87 10.28 15.69 -10.80
C ASP A 87 9.57 14.34 -10.88
N PHE A 88 9.95 13.52 -11.86
CA PHE A 88 9.34 12.22 -12.11
C PHE A 88 10.42 11.16 -12.29
N THR A 89 10.26 10.05 -11.57
CA THR A 89 11.06 8.84 -11.77
C THR A 89 10.31 7.82 -12.61
N ARG A 90 11.00 6.75 -12.97
CA ARG A 90 10.48 5.60 -13.71
C ARG A 90 10.54 4.35 -12.84
N GLU A 91 9.49 3.55 -12.88
CA GLU A 91 9.45 2.21 -12.28
C GLU A 91 9.31 1.15 -13.38
N GLY A 92 9.35 -0.13 -12.99
CA GLY A 92 9.12 -1.26 -13.89
C GLY A 92 7.79 -1.16 -14.63
N ALA A 93 7.71 -1.74 -15.81
CA ALA A 93 6.57 -1.70 -16.72
C ALA A 93 6.17 -0.29 -17.23
N HIS A 94 6.91 0.76 -16.88
CA HIS A 94 6.72 2.10 -17.44
C HIS A 94 7.72 2.43 -18.54
N SER A 95 7.23 2.86 -19.70
CA SER A 95 8.07 3.28 -20.84
C SER A 95 8.67 4.68 -20.65
N ARG A 96 8.09 5.52 -19.76
CA ARG A 96 8.52 6.91 -19.51
C ARG A 96 8.49 7.26 -18.04
N PRO A 97 9.29 8.26 -17.58
CA PRO A 97 9.15 8.84 -16.25
C PRO A 97 7.79 9.52 -16.09
N ARG A 98 6.99 9.05 -15.14
CA ARG A 98 5.66 9.63 -14.80
C ARG A 98 5.28 9.41 -13.34
N ILE A 99 6.22 8.99 -12.51
CA ILE A 99 5.98 8.68 -11.10
C ILE A 99 6.38 9.90 -10.28
N ALA A 100 5.41 10.61 -9.71
CA ALA A 100 5.66 11.63 -8.68
C ALA A 100 6.02 10.94 -7.36
N PHE A 101 7.07 11.38 -6.69
CA PHE A 101 7.64 10.70 -5.53
C PHE A 101 8.15 11.67 -4.47
N HIS A 102 8.40 11.15 -3.27
CA HIS A 102 9.09 11.84 -2.17
C HIS A 102 10.13 10.89 -1.59
N ALA A 103 11.40 11.04 -1.97
CA ALA A 103 12.46 10.07 -1.69
C ALA A 103 11.98 8.62 -1.94
N ASP A 104 12.22 7.71 -0.99
CA ASP A 104 11.70 6.34 -0.98
C ASP A 104 10.60 6.12 0.09
N ILE A 105 9.84 7.18 0.42
CA ILE A 105 8.79 7.18 1.46
C ILE A 105 7.51 7.91 1.02
N THR A 106 7.20 7.90 -0.27
CA THR A 106 6.07 8.66 -0.85
C THR A 106 4.74 8.36 -0.15
N GLY A 107 4.44 7.09 0.12
CA GLY A 107 3.21 6.71 0.80
C GLY A 107 3.12 7.27 2.21
N LYS A 108 4.23 7.27 2.95
CA LYS A 108 4.32 7.87 4.29
C LYS A 108 4.04 9.37 4.24
N GLU A 109 4.66 10.10 3.31
CA GLU A 109 4.45 11.53 3.13
C GLU A 109 2.96 11.83 2.85
N ILE A 110 2.37 11.16 1.88
CA ILE A 110 0.95 11.32 1.54
C ILE A 110 0.05 11.02 2.74
N THR A 111 0.24 9.88 3.39
CA THR A 111 -0.63 9.42 4.48
C THR A 111 -0.57 10.36 5.68
N ILE A 112 0.63 10.81 6.08
CA ILE A 112 0.80 11.77 7.19
C ILE A 112 0.06 13.08 6.90
N LYS A 113 0.22 13.65 5.69
CA LYS A 113 -0.42 14.92 5.33
C LYS A 113 -1.95 14.78 5.29
N LEU A 114 -2.45 13.68 4.74
CA LEU A 114 -3.90 13.42 4.73
C LEU A 114 -4.45 13.24 6.14
N LEU A 115 -3.76 12.48 7.01
CA LEU A 115 -4.17 12.32 8.41
C LEU A 115 -4.14 13.65 9.17
N GLN A 116 -3.12 14.48 8.96
CA GLN A 116 -3.05 15.81 9.55
C GLN A 116 -4.20 16.70 9.07
N ALA A 117 -4.61 16.60 7.81
CA ALA A 117 -5.75 17.32 7.28
C ALA A 117 -7.07 16.82 7.88
N VAL A 118 -7.27 15.50 7.96
CA VAL A 118 -8.47 14.87 8.52
C VAL A 118 -8.64 15.18 10.01
N ARG A 119 -7.55 15.14 10.79
CA ARG A 119 -7.58 15.42 12.24
C ARG A 119 -7.98 16.88 12.59
N LYS A 120 -7.99 17.78 11.61
CA LYS A 120 -8.46 19.17 11.76
C LYS A 120 -9.95 19.35 11.50
N LEU A 121 -10.64 18.27 11.08
CA LEU A 121 -12.05 18.33 10.70
C LEU A 121 -12.95 17.97 11.89
N ASP A 122 -13.74 18.91 12.39
CA ASP A 122 -14.66 18.73 13.54
C ASP A 122 -15.75 17.69 13.26
N ASN A 123 -16.05 17.42 12.00
CA ASN A 123 -17.08 16.47 11.57
C ASN A 123 -16.56 15.04 11.36
N VAL A 124 -15.28 14.77 11.65
CA VAL A 124 -14.66 13.45 11.52
C VAL A 124 -14.25 12.92 12.90
N GLN A 125 -14.70 11.74 13.22
CA GLN A 125 -14.27 10.98 14.39
C GLN A 125 -13.46 9.77 13.94
N ILE A 126 -12.25 9.61 14.46
CA ILE A 126 -11.38 8.46 14.20
C ILE A 126 -11.44 7.54 15.42
N LEU A 127 -11.74 6.26 15.20
CA LEU A 127 -11.73 5.20 16.20
C LEU A 127 -10.64 4.20 15.81
N GLU A 128 -9.56 4.19 16.56
CA GLU A 128 -8.43 3.28 16.42
C GLU A 128 -8.66 2.02 17.26
N HIS A 129 -8.03 0.92 16.84
CA HIS A 129 -8.19 -0.39 17.48
C HIS A 129 -9.66 -0.85 17.53
N VAL A 130 -10.37 -0.61 16.42
CA VAL A 130 -11.76 -1.00 16.24
C VAL A 130 -11.88 -1.80 14.94
N ALA A 131 -12.14 -3.09 15.08
CA ALA A 131 -12.35 -4.00 13.97
C ALA A 131 -13.82 -4.05 13.56
N MET A 132 -14.09 -3.94 12.26
CA MET A 132 -15.39 -4.27 11.69
C MET A 132 -15.52 -5.80 11.64
N THR A 133 -16.56 -6.34 12.26
CA THR A 133 -16.82 -7.79 12.29
C THR A 133 -17.98 -8.21 11.42
N ASP A 134 -18.86 -7.27 11.07
CA ASP A 134 -20.02 -7.52 10.22
C ASP A 134 -20.60 -6.21 9.66
N ILE A 135 -21.57 -6.32 8.75
CA ILE A 135 -22.39 -5.19 8.28
C ILE A 135 -23.80 -5.27 8.82
N LEU A 136 -24.40 -4.10 9.00
CA LEU A 136 -25.84 -3.99 9.29
C LEU A 136 -26.59 -3.88 7.96
N THR A 137 -27.54 -4.76 7.75
CA THR A 137 -28.43 -4.72 6.59
C THR A 137 -29.83 -4.23 6.95
N GLY A 138 -30.49 -3.58 6.01
CA GLY A 138 -31.86 -3.14 6.09
C GLY A 138 -32.52 -3.16 4.73
N GLU A 139 -33.81 -2.88 4.65
CA GLU A 139 -34.52 -2.78 3.38
C GLU A 139 -34.79 -1.32 3.01
N ARG A 140 -34.62 -1.00 1.74
CA ARG A 140 -35.04 0.27 1.13
C ARG A 140 -35.61 -0.01 -0.25
N ASP A 141 -36.87 0.33 -0.44
CA ASP A 141 -37.60 0.11 -1.69
C ASP A 141 -37.55 -1.34 -2.19
N GLY A 142 -37.63 -2.32 -1.25
CA GLY A 142 -37.56 -3.74 -1.55
C GLY A 142 -36.16 -4.28 -1.90
N VAL A 143 -35.12 -3.46 -1.68
CA VAL A 143 -33.72 -3.85 -1.93
C VAL A 143 -32.97 -3.89 -0.59
N THR A 144 -32.23 -4.96 -0.35
CA THR A 144 -31.33 -5.06 0.80
C THR A 144 -30.18 -4.08 0.63
N VAL A 145 -29.97 -3.23 1.62
CA VAL A 145 -28.89 -2.20 1.62
C VAL A 145 -28.09 -2.28 2.92
N CYS A 146 -26.82 -1.88 2.83
CA CYS A 146 -26.00 -1.67 4.02
C CYS A 146 -26.43 -0.38 4.74
N VAL A 147 -26.74 -0.47 6.03
CA VAL A 147 -27.17 0.62 6.91
C VAL A 147 -26.20 0.91 8.05
N GLY A 148 -25.03 0.29 8.02
CA GLY A 148 -23.99 0.46 9.04
C GLY A 148 -23.10 -0.76 9.19
N VAL A 149 -22.37 -0.83 10.28
CA VAL A 149 -21.45 -1.92 10.60
C VAL A 149 -21.62 -2.40 12.04
N VAL A 150 -21.23 -3.64 12.28
CA VAL A 150 -20.96 -4.18 13.62
C VAL A 150 -19.45 -4.10 13.82
N ALA A 151 -19.03 -3.60 14.95
CA ALA A 151 -17.62 -3.42 15.26
C ALA A 151 -17.32 -3.92 16.68
N VAL A 152 -16.06 -4.22 16.92
CA VAL A 152 -15.54 -4.64 18.23
C VAL A 152 -14.21 -3.92 18.48
N SER A 153 -13.94 -3.59 19.74
CA SER A 153 -12.63 -3.08 20.10
C SER A 153 -11.63 -4.22 20.24
N VAL A 154 -10.42 -3.99 19.77
CA VAL A 154 -9.31 -4.95 19.75
C VAL A 154 -8.07 -4.36 20.41
N ASP A 155 -7.19 -5.21 20.93
CA ASP A 155 -5.87 -4.85 21.43
C ASP A 155 -4.86 -4.69 20.30
N GLU A 156 -3.63 -4.27 20.63
CA GLU A 156 -2.53 -4.14 19.66
C GLU A 156 -2.19 -5.45 18.95
N ASP A 157 -2.44 -6.59 19.56
CA ASP A 157 -2.28 -7.92 18.95
C ASP A 157 -3.53 -8.39 18.18
N ASN A 158 -4.54 -7.53 18.01
CA ASN A 158 -5.86 -7.79 17.42
C ASN A 158 -6.75 -8.76 18.23
N SER A 159 -6.43 -9.05 19.47
CA SER A 159 -7.35 -9.73 20.39
C SER A 159 -8.48 -8.79 20.83
N VAL A 160 -9.62 -9.37 21.20
CA VAL A 160 -10.76 -8.56 21.66
C VAL A 160 -10.47 -8.03 23.06
N ARG A 161 -10.53 -6.71 23.25
CA ARG A 161 -10.26 -6.07 24.55
C ARG A 161 -11.23 -6.46 25.65
N PRO A 162 -10.74 -6.67 26.89
CA PRO A 162 -11.61 -6.84 28.07
C PRO A 162 -12.42 -5.58 28.41
N ALA A 163 -13.58 -5.76 29.08
CA ALA A 163 -14.61 -4.73 29.31
C ALA A 163 -14.20 -3.46 30.08
N ASP A 164 -13.15 -3.51 30.86
CA ASP A 164 -12.78 -2.48 31.83
C ASP A 164 -11.92 -1.33 31.30
N GLU A 165 -11.35 -1.44 30.09
CA GLU A 165 -10.43 -0.42 29.55
C GLU A 165 -11.08 0.62 28.62
N LEU A 166 -12.32 0.42 28.19
CA LEU A 166 -12.98 1.26 27.17
C LEU A 166 -13.95 2.32 27.68
N ALA A 167 -14.09 2.47 28.98
CA ALA A 167 -15.07 3.36 29.61
C ALA A 167 -15.00 4.85 29.18
N ASN A 168 -14.03 5.23 28.36
CA ASN A 168 -13.81 6.62 27.92
C ASN A 168 -14.02 6.88 26.40
N ALA A 169 -14.35 5.88 25.58
CA ALA A 169 -14.27 6.05 24.12
C ALA A 169 -15.60 6.39 23.40
N ALA A 170 -16.74 5.95 23.91
CA ALA A 170 -18.08 6.41 23.47
C ALA A 170 -19.13 5.92 24.48
N GLU A 171 -20.19 6.69 24.72
CA GLU A 171 -21.31 6.23 25.59
C GLU A 171 -21.91 4.91 25.06
N GLY A 172 -21.92 3.86 25.87
CA GLY A 172 -22.55 2.56 25.56
C GLY A 172 -21.62 1.54 24.83
N VAL A 173 -20.34 1.79 24.69
CA VAL A 173 -19.37 0.80 24.18
C VAL A 173 -18.73 0.09 25.37
N HIS A 174 -19.01 -1.20 25.49
CA HIS A 174 -18.36 -2.08 26.46
C HIS A 174 -17.27 -2.87 25.76
N ALA A 175 -16.11 -2.98 26.38
CA ALA A 175 -14.98 -3.69 25.81
C ALA A 175 -15.32 -5.16 25.58
N GLY A 176 -14.89 -5.67 24.43
CA GLY A 176 -15.13 -7.05 24.05
C GLY A 176 -16.55 -7.37 23.58
N GLU A 177 -17.52 -6.46 23.75
CA GLU A 177 -18.85 -6.65 23.21
C GLU A 177 -18.99 -5.97 21.84
N PRO A 178 -19.59 -6.65 20.85
CA PRO A 178 -19.90 -6.02 19.57
C PRO A 178 -20.86 -4.85 19.72
N PHE A 179 -20.55 -3.74 19.09
CA PHE A 179 -21.43 -2.56 19.06
C PHE A 179 -21.79 -2.19 17.61
N LYS A 180 -22.90 -1.47 17.45
CA LYS A 180 -23.47 -1.12 16.15
C LYS A 180 -23.23 0.34 15.83
N ILE A 181 -22.73 0.61 14.61
CA ILE A 181 -22.62 1.96 14.07
C ILE A 181 -23.55 2.06 12.87
N HIS A 182 -24.61 2.88 13.00
CA HIS A 182 -25.53 3.12 11.90
C HIS A 182 -25.02 4.23 10.98
N ALA A 183 -25.04 4.00 9.68
CA ALA A 183 -24.57 4.93 8.67
C ALA A 183 -25.44 4.90 7.41
N ARG A 184 -25.61 6.06 6.74
CA ARG A 184 -26.30 6.15 5.46
C ARG A 184 -25.46 5.60 4.30
N ARG A 185 -24.15 5.64 4.45
CA ARG A 185 -23.15 5.13 3.49
C ARG A 185 -22.01 4.52 4.28
N THR A 186 -21.56 3.38 3.86
CA THR A 186 -20.38 2.68 4.38
C THR A 186 -19.38 2.55 3.23
N LEU A 187 -18.15 3.02 3.45
CA LEU A 187 -17.03 2.85 2.53
C LEU A 187 -16.08 1.81 3.12
N TRP A 188 -15.85 0.74 2.41
CA TRP A 188 -14.84 -0.24 2.76
C TRP A 188 -13.49 0.16 2.16
N ALA A 189 -12.54 0.46 3.03
CA ALA A 189 -11.15 0.74 2.70
C ALA A 189 -10.23 -0.15 3.55
N THR A 190 -10.61 -1.41 3.69
CA THR A 190 -10.06 -2.39 4.64
C THR A 190 -8.72 -2.97 4.22
N GLY A 191 -8.18 -2.56 3.06
CA GLY A 191 -6.96 -3.15 2.53
C GLY A 191 -7.17 -4.56 1.97
N GLY A 192 -6.07 -5.26 1.78
CA GLY A 192 -6.05 -6.58 1.18
C GLY A 192 -5.96 -7.73 2.18
N ILE A 193 -5.33 -8.83 1.73
CA ILE A 193 -5.21 -10.11 2.44
C ILE A 193 -3.74 -10.44 2.77
N GLY A 194 -2.81 -9.51 2.53
CA GLY A 194 -1.37 -9.79 2.62
C GLY A 194 -0.89 -10.25 3.99
N GLY A 195 -1.60 -9.89 5.06
CA GLY A 195 -1.25 -10.29 6.44
C GLY A 195 -1.39 -11.78 6.75
N VAL A 196 -2.04 -12.58 5.88
CA VAL A 196 -2.18 -14.04 6.07
C VAL A 196 -0.97 -14.84 5.55
N TYR A 197 -0.01 -14.19 4.90
CA TYR A 197 1.18 -14.84 4.37
C TYR A 197 2.37 -14.68 5.33
N ASP A 198 3.15 -15.74 5.52
CA ASP A 198 4.32 -15.76 6.41
C ASP A 198 5.39 -14.76 5.98
N HIS A 199 5.57 -14.56 4.66
CA HIS A 199 6.48 -13.58 4.07
C HIS A 199 5.68 -12.51 3.34
N SER A 200 5.40 -11.42 4.02
CA SER A 200 4.60 -10.33 3.47
C SER A 200 5.20 -8.97 3.79
N THR A 201 5.07 -8.04 2.85
CA THR A 201 5.39 -6.63 3.08
C THR A 201 4.26 -5.86 3.78
N ASN A 202 3.07 -6.49 3.90
CA ASN A 202 1.89 -5.90 4.52
C ASN A 202 1.94 -5.96 6.05
N TYR A 203 1.10 -5.16 6.68
CA TYR A 203 0.83 -5.29 8.10
C TYR A 203 0.06 -6.59 8.40
N PRO A 204 0.34 -7.28 9.55
CA PRO A 204 -0.29 -8.54 9.89
C PRO A 204 -1.82 -8.45 10.09
N GLN A 205 -2.36 -7.26 10.46
CA GLN A 205 -3.79 -7.04 10.63
C GLN A 205 -4.59 -7.02 9.33
N LEU A 206 -3.96 -7.06 8.17
CA LEU A 206 -4.61 -7.10 6.85
C LEU A 206 -5.00 -8.54 6.48
N THR A 207 -6.06 -9.04 7.07
CA THR A 207 -6.48 -10.44 7.03
C THR A 207 -7.66 -10.71 6.10
N GLY A 208 -8.07 -9.73 5.27
CA GLY A 208 -9.16 -9.90 4.30
C GLY A 208 -10.54 -9.93 4.92
N ASP A 209 -10.75 -9.29 6.06
CA ASP A 209 -12.00 -9.31 6.82
C ASP A 209 -13.22 -8.94 5.96
N ALA A 210 -13.08 -7.94 5.07
CA ALA A 210 -14.17 -7.58 4.15
C ALA A 210 -14.53 -8.68 3.17
N CYS A 211 -13.59 -9.51 2.74
CA CYS A 211 -13.88 -10.65 1.85
C CYS A 211 -14.72 -11.70 2.58
N TYR A 212 -14.37 -11.99 3.84
CA TYR A 212 -15.16 -12.90 4.66
C TYR A 212 -16.59 -12.38 4.88
N ILE A 213 -16.74 -11.12 5.29
CA ILE A 213 -18.05 -10.49 5.51
C ILE A 213 -18.86 -10.47 4.20
N ALA A 214 -18.24 -10.17 3.06
CA ALA A 214 -18.90 -10.19 1.76
C ALA A 214 -19.45 -11.58 1.42
N GLN A 215 -18.69 -12.64 1.70
CA GLN A 215 -19.10 -14.01 1.50
C GLN A 215 -20.33 -14.38 2.36
N GLU A 216 -20.32 -14.04 3.64
CA GLU A 216 -21.44 -14.31 4.57
C GLU A 216 -22.74 -13.64 4.13
N HIS A 217 -22.64 -12.47 3.49
CA HIS A 217 -23.79 -11.72 2.97
C HIS A 217 -24.14 -12.01 1.51
N GLY A 218 -23.49 -12.98 0.87
CA GLY A 218 -23.73 -13.33 -0.54
C GLY A 218 -23.40 -12.20 -1.52
N ILE A 219 -22.51 -11.28 -1.14
CA ILE A 219 -22.03 -10.20 -2.01
C ILE A 219 -21.11 -10.82 -3.06
N LYS A 220 -21.37 -10.52 -4.33
CA LYS A 220 -20.56 -11.03 -5.43
C LYS A 220 -19.14 -10.50 -5.34
N MET A 221 -18.18 -11.42 -5.36
CA MET A 221 -16.74 -11.14 -5.40
C MET A 221 -16.16 -11.61 -6.73
N GLU A 222 -15.10 -10.96 -7.18
CA GLU A 222 -14.37 -11.30 -8.40
C GLU A 222 -12.87 -11.31 -8.12
N HIS A 223 -12.12 -12.16 -8.82
CA HIS A 223 -10.65 -12.19 -8.81
C HIS A 223 -10.00 -12.35 -7.41
N LEU A 224 -10.55 -13.22 -6.56
CA LEU A 224 -9.99 -13.49 -5.23
C LEU A 224 -8.61 -14.20 -5.29
N ASP A 225 -8.25 -14.70 -6.46
CA ASP A 225 -6.95 -15.29 -6.78
C ASP A 225 -5.89 -14.25 -7.18
N TYR A 226 -6.27 -12.97 -7.33
CA TYR A 226 -5.33 -11.90 -7.71
C TYR A 226 -4.55 -11.41 -6.50
N VAL A 227 -3.43 -12.09 -6.22
CA VAL A 227 -2.46 -11.70 -5.21
C VAL A 227 -1.15 -11.31 -5.89
N GLN A 228 -0.77 -10.03 -5.79
CA GLN A 228 0.48 -9.57 -6.38
C GLN A 228 1.66 -9.91 -5.48
N ILE A 229 2.65 -10.60 -6.04
CA ILE A 229 3.95 -10.84 -5.39
C ILE A 229 4.91 -9.73 -5.79
N HIS A 230 5.40 -8.95 -4.81
CA HIS A 230 6.45 -7.97 -5.10
C HIS A 230 7.80 -8.70 -5.28
N PRO A 231 8.54 -8.44 -6.38
CA PRO A 231 9.74 -9.20 -6.71
C PRO A 231 10.88 -9.03 -5.70
N THR A 232 10.99 -7.85 -5.07
CA THR A 232 12.14 -7.49 -4.24
C THR A 232 11.73 -7.14 -2.82
N GLY A 233 11.91 -8.09 -1.91
CA GLY A 233 11.86 -7.91 -0.46
C GLY A 233 13.23 -8.21 0.15
N LEU A 234 13.59 -7.52 1.23
CA LEU A 234 14.83 -7.80 1.95
C LEU A 234 14.71 -9.18 2.62
N PHE A 235 15.53 -10.12 2.21
CA PHE A 235 15.54 -11.45 2.81
C PHE A 235 15.95 -11.37 4.29
N SER A 236 15.16 -11.99 5.15
CA SER A 236 15.48 -12.15 6.56
C SER A 236 15.08 -13.55 7.03
N PRO A 237 15.96 -14.29 7.73
CA PRO A 237 15.60 -15.54 8.35
C PRO A 237 14.76 -15.35 9.62
N GLN A 238 14.62 -14.12 10.10
CA GLN A 238 13.80 -13.80 11.26
C GLN A 238 12.32 -13.67 10.85
N PRO A 239 11.38 -14.16 11.67
CA PRO A 239 9.96 -13.97 11.42
C PRO A 239 9.59 -12.50 11.50
N GLY A 240 8.54 -12.12 10.79
CA GLY A 240 8.00 -10.78 10.81
C GLY A 240 7.76 -10.21 9.42
N ARG A 241 7.37 -8.94 9.38
CA ARG A 241 7.07 -8.27 8.13
C ARG A 241 8.32 -8.08 7.27
N THR A 242 8.26 -8.54 6.02
CA THR A 242 9.34 -8.36 5.04
C THR A 242 9.50 -6.88 4.69
N PHE A 243 10.72 -6.35 4.78
CA PHE A 243 11.00 -4.99 4.34
C PHE A 243 11.00 -4.92 2.81
N LEU A 244 10.20 -4.02 2.26
CA LEU A 244 10.10 -3.80 0.82
C LEU A 244 11.35 -3.09 0.29
N ILE A 245 11.94 -3.60 -0.79
CA ILE A 245 12.91 -2.87 -1.62
C ILE A 245 12.16 -2.34 -2.83
N SER A 246 12.04 -1.02 -2.91
CA SER A 246 11.24 -0.34 -3.92
C SER A 246 11.57 -0.78 -5.35
N GLU A 247 10.53 -0.83 -6.17
CA GLU A 247 10.66 -1.05 -7.61
C GLU A 247 11.47 0.05 -8.30
N SER A 248 11.43 1.27 -7.76
CA SER A 248 12.23 2.39 -8.25
C SER A 248 13.73 2.09 -8.26
N CYS A 249 14.23 1.22 -7.33
CA CYS A 249 15.63 0.80 -7.34
C CYS A 249 16.00 0.12 -8.67
N ARG A 250 15.12 -0.74 -9.20
CA ARG A 250 15.30 -1.39 -10.50
C ARG A 250 15.10 -0.39 -11.64
N GLY A 251 14.17 0.55 -11.49
CA GLY A 251 13.97 1.66 -12.42
C GLY A 251 15.18 2.55 -12.59
N GLU A 252 15.94 2.78 -11.52
CA GLU A 252 17.19 3.56 -11.49
C GLU A 252 18.43 2.71 -11.85
N GLY A 253 18.26 1.44 -12.24
CA GLY A 253 19.31 0.61 -12.81
C GLY A 253 19.90 -0.45 -11.89
N ALA A 254 19.32 -0.71 -10.71
CA ALA A 254 19.72 -1.88 -9.91
C ALA A 254 19.39 -3.18 -10.65
N ILE A 255 20.31 -4.15 -10.62
CA ILE A 255 20.22 -5.40 -11.35
C ILE A 255 20.13 -6.62 -10.45
N LEU A 256 19.43 -7.64 -10.90
CA LEU A 256 19.28 -8.93 -10.22
C LEU A 256 20.42 -9.87 -10.63
N LEU A 257 21.11 -10.40 -9.63
CA LEU A 257 22.23 -11.32 -9.79
C LEU A 257 21.94 -12.66 -9.12
N ASN A 258 22.35 -13.74 -9.76
CA ASN A 258 22.32 -15.10 -9.25
C ASN A 258 23.50 -15.38 -8.27
N ALA A 259 23.58 -16.57 -7.73
CA ALA A 259 24.67 -17.00 -6.82
C ALA A 259 26.08 -16.92 -7.47
N ALA A 260 26.18 -16.99 -8.80
CA ALA A 260 27.44 -16.82 -9.52
C ALA A 260 27.79 -15.34 -9.81
N GLY A 261 26.91 -14.40 -9.42
CA GLY A 261 27.07 -12.96 -9.71
C GLY A 261 26.71 -12.58 -11.14
N GLU A 262 25.92 -13.37 -11.83
CA GLU A 262 25.48 -13.15 -13.20
C GLU A 262 24.06 -12.61 -13.22
N ARG A 263 23.79 -11.65 -14.12
CA ARG A 263 22.44 -11.12 -14.37
C ARG A 263 21.60 -12.17 -15.09
N PHE A 264 20.39 -12.46 -14.59
CA PHE A 264 19.56 -13.57 -15.10
C PHE A 264 18.20 -13.13 -15.68
N THR A 265 17.79 -11.86 -15.52
CA THR A 265 16.50 -11.37 -16.03
C THR A 265 16.57 -9.90 -16.43
N ASP A 266 15.52 -9.44 -17.12
CA ASP A 266 15.25 -8.00 -17.30
C ASP A 266 14.36 -7.51 -16.13
N GLU A 267 14.90 -6.66 -15.30
CA GLU A 267 14.30 -6.17 -14.06
C GLU A 267 13.11 -5.23 -14.28
N LEU A 268 12.93 -4.73 -15.51
CA LEU A 268 11.86 -3.78 -15.86
C LEU A 268 10.60 -4.47 -16.44
N GLN A 269 10.59 -5.79 -16.51
CA GLN A 269 9.40 -6.56 -16.84
C GLN A 269 8.30 -6.41 -15.77
N PRO A 270 7.04 -6.74 -16.07
CA PRO A 270 5.97 -6.82 -15.07
C PRO A 270 6.37 -7.62 -13.83
N ARG A 271 5.83 -7.23 -12.67
CA ARG A 271 6.24 -7.80 -11.36
C ARG A 271 6.12 -9.31 -11.27
N ASP A 272 5.07 -9.88 -11.82
CA ASP A 272 4.84 -11.33 -11.86
C ASP A 272 5.90 -12.06 -12.68
N VAL A 273 6.32 -11.50 -13.81
CA VAL A 273 7.39 -12.03 -14.66
C VAL A 273 8.72 -12.03 -13.91
N VAL A 274 9.07 -10.90 -13.28
CA VAL A 274 10.32 -10.79 -12.50
C VAL A 274 10.27 -11.73 -11.28
N ALA A 275 9.16 -11.80 -10.56
CA ALA A 275 9.00 -12.70 -9.42
C ALA A 275 9.11 -14.18 -9.82
N ALA A 276 8.59 -14.55 -10.99
CA ALA A 276 8.71 -15.90 -11.53
C ALA A 276 10.17 -16.22 -11.90
N ALA A 277 10.89 -15.26 -12.52
CA ALA A 277 12.30 -15.41 -12.87
C ALA A 277 13.18 -15.60 -11.63
N ILE A 278 12.97 -14.80 -10.57
CA ILE A 278 13.69 -14.93 -9.30
C ILE A 278 13.44 -16.31 -8.70
N ARG A 279 12.19 -16.75 -8.64
CA ARG A 279 11.83 -18.05 -8.05
C ARG A 279 12.43 -19.23 -8.82
N GLU A 280 12.50 -19.13 -10.13
CA GLU A 280 13.14 -20.14 -10.96
C GLU A 280 14.66 -20.17 -10.76
N GLN A 281 15.30 -18.99 -10.69
CA GLN A 281 16.73 -18.89 -10.43
C GLN A 281 17.10 -19.45 -9.06
N MET A 282 16.36 -19.13 -8.00
CA MET A 282 16.56 -19.69 -6.66
C MET A 282 16.53 -21.22 -6.65
N LYS A 283 15.66 -21.85 -7.46
CA LYS A 283 15.62 -23.32 -7.60
C LYS A 283 16.87 -23.86 -8.28
N GLN A 284 17.37 -23.17 -9.31
CA GLN A 284 18.57 -23.55 -10.04
C GLN A 284 19.82 -23.45 -9.17
N ASP A 285 19.90 -22.37 -8.39
CA ASP A 285 21.05 -22.10 -7.51
C ASP A 285 20.97 -22.87 -6.18
N GLY A 286 19.79 -23.37 -5.82
CA GLY A 286 19.54 -24.00 -4.52
C GLY A 286 19.61 -23.02 -3.35
N THR A 287 19.21 -21.76 -3.59
CA THR A 287 19.25 -20.65 -2.63
C THR A 287 17.86 -20.31 -2.12
N GLU A 288 17.78 -19.61 -0.98
CA GLU A 288 16.53 -19.04 -0.43
C GLU A 288 16.34 -17.58 -0.82
N HIS A 289 17.31 -16.97 -1.52
CA HIS A 289 17.28 -15.60 -2.00
C HIS A 289 18.24 -15.41 -3.16
N GLU A 290 18.05 -14.32 -3.89
CA GLU A 290 18.96 -13.78 -4.90
C GLU A 290 19.44 -12.37 -4.50
N TRP A 291 20.31 -11.76 -5.28
CA TRP A 291 20.93 -10.48 -4.95
C TRP A 291 20.40 -9.36 -5.84
N LEU A 292 20.10 -8.21 -5.23
CA LEU A 292 19.85 -6.97 -5.94
C LEU A 292 21.09 -6.07 -5.81
N SER A 293 21.81 -5.88 -6.91
CA SER A 293 23.04 -5.10 -6.95
C SER A 293 22.77 -3.65 -7.34
N PHE A 294 23.24 -2.72 -6.51
CA PHE A 294 23.21 -1.28 -6.76
C PHE A 294 24.49 -0.78 -7.44
N ALA A 295 25.42 -1.66 -7.84
CA ALA A 295 26.67 -1.27 -8.48
C ALA A 295 26.51 -0.39 -9.74
N PRO A 296 25.47 -0.59 -10.59
CA PRO A 296 25.22 0.28 -11.73
C PRO A 296 24.55 1.62 -11.38
N VAL A 297 23.99 1.77 -10.17
CA VAL A 297 23.22 2.95 -9.76
C VAL A 297 24.18 4.05 -9.30
N GLU A 298 23.93 5.30 -9.73
CA GLU A 298 24.74 6.44 -9.30
C GLU A 298 24.70 6.62 -7.78
N ARG A 299 25.86 6.92 -7.19
CA ARG A 299 26.00 7.03 -5.73
C ARG A 299 25.06 8.05 -5.12
N ASP A 300 24.86 9.18 -5.77
CA ASP A 300 23.99 10.26 -5.28
C ASP A 300 22.52 9.85 -5.27
N VAL A 301 22.10 9.01 -6.21
CA VAL A 301 20.76 8.38 -6.21
C VAL A 301 20.62 7.45 -5.00
N VAL A 302 21.61 6.58 -4.76
CA VAL A 302 21.58 5.63 -3.61
C VAL A 302 21.57 6.37 -2.27
N THR A 303 22.30 7.47 -2.15
CA THR A 303 22.41 8.22 -0.86
C THR A 303 21.31 9.25 -0.66
N GLY A 304 20.68 9.73 -1.71
CA GLY A 304 19.59 10.71 -1.70
C GLY A 304 18.22 10.04 -1.85
N HIS A 305 17.90 9.55 -3.06
CA HIS A 305 16.58 8.98 -3.36
C HIS A 305 16.28 7.72 -2.51
N PHE A 306 17.25 6.82 -2.30
CA PHE A 306 17.07 5.57 -1.56
C PHE A 306 17.70 5.59 -0.15
N ALA A 307 17.71 6.74 0.49
CA ALA A 307 18.38 6.92 1.79
C ALA A 307 17.82 5.98 2.88
N ASN A 308 16.50 5.81 2.94
CA ASN A 308 15.85 4.94 3.95
C ASN A 308 16.06 3.45 3.64
N ILE A 309 15.95 3.03 2.37
CA ILE A 309 16.25 1.66 1.94
C ILE A 309 17.70 1.33 2.28
N ARG A 310 18.64 2.23 1.95
CA ARG A 310 20.05 2.05 2.26
C ARG A 310 20.29 1.91 3.76
N ALA A 311 19.70 2.79 4.58
CA ALA A 311 19.84 2.74 6.03
C ALA A 311 19.35 1.39 6.58
N ARG A 312 18.18 0.93 6.16
CA ARG A 312 17.60 -0.34 6.59
C ARG A 312 18.46 -1.54 6.18
N CYS A 313 18.96 -1.56 4.95
CA CYS A 313 19.86 -2.64 4.49
C CYS A 313 21.16 -2.70 5.29
N LEU A 314 21.72 -1.53 5.67
CA LEU A 314 22.91 -1.47 6.51
C LEU A 314 22.65 -1.95 7.93
N GLU A 315 21.53 -1.57 8.55
CA GLU A 315 21.11 -2.07 9.86
C GLU A 315 20.98 -3.59 9.86
N ASP A 316 20.32 -4.16 8.87
CA ASP A 316 20.14 -5.62 8.74
C ASP A 316 21.49 -6.31 8.54
N ALA A 317 22.38 -5.79 7.72
CA ALA A 317 23.73 -6.32 7.52
C ALA A 317 24.56 -6.31 8.80
N GLN A 318 24.44 -5.26 9.63
CA GLN A 318 25.13 -5.16 10.92
C GLN A 318 24.58 -6.15 11.94
N LEU A 319 23.26 -6.30 12.02
CA LEU A 319 22.62 -7.31 12.89
C LEU A 319 23.09 -8.72 12.54
N ARG A 320 23.24 -9.05 11.25
CA ARG A 320 23.71 -10.36 10.79
C ARG A 320 25.20 -10.58 11.04
N SER A 321 26.02 -9.53 10.96
CA SER A 321 27.46 -9.63 11.18
C SER A 321 27.85 -9.74 12.65
N GLY A 322 26.92 -9.52 13.59
CA GLY A 322 27.17 -9.44 15.01
C GLY A 322 28.01 -8.24 15.45
N SER A 323 28.22 -7.30 14.56
CA SER A 323 28.97 -6.08 14.85
C SER A 323 28.05 -5.05 15.51
N GLN A 324 28.23 -4.82 16.80
CA GLN A 324 27.71 -3.60 17.45
C GLN A 324 28.48 -2.41 16.91
N ILE A 325 27.78 -1.36 16.47
CA ILE A 325 28.36 -0.06 16.15
C ILE A 325 28.67 0.68 17.44
#